data_0742496c25735d53c9334b92578b34d8
#
_entry.id   0742496c25735d53c9334b92578b34d8
#
_cell.length_a   1.000
_cell.length_b   1.000
_cell.length_c   1.000
_cell.angle_alpha   90.00
_cell.angle_beta   90.00
_cell.angle_gamma   90.00
#
_symmetry.space_group_name_H-M   'P 1'
#
loop_
_entity.id
_entity.type
_entity.pdbx_description
1 polymer ?
#
loop_
_entity_poly.entity_id
_entity_poly.type
_entity_poly.pdbx_seq_one_letter_code
_entity_poly.pdbx_strand_id
1 'polypeptide(L)' 'MSKDPLEKIYHDLWEHTEHLLEEHDVPVEAVAGSLMAIAMRLYKSNLSEENFNKIKEVIMDTDVEPYKKPRLH' A
#
# COMPACT_ATOMS: atom_id res chain seq x y z
N MET A 1 -26.94 1.29 3.24
CA MET A 1 -25.83 0.47 2.91
C MET A 1 -24.57 0.83 3.69
N SER A 2 -23.99 -0.12 4.31
CA SER A 2 -22.83 0.18 5.11
C SER A 2 -21.58 -0.23 4.36
N LYS A 3 -20.54 0.53 4.54
CA LYS A 3 -19.27 0.23 3.94
C LYS A 3 -18.35 -0.36 4.95
N ASP A 4 -17.62 -1.33 4.49
CA ASP A 4 -16.56 -1.90 5.29
C ASP A 4 -15.51 -0.80 5.52
N PRO A 5 -15.18 -0.49 6.77
CA PRO A 5 -14.16 0.53 7.03
C PRO A 5 -12.83 0.24 6.36
N LEU A 6 -12.46 -1.03 6.23
CA LEU A 6 -11.23 -1.38 5.56
C LEU A 6 -11.29 -1.03 4.09
N GLU A 7 -12.44 -1.24 3.48
CA GLU A 7 -12.62 -0.93 2.08
C GLU A 7 -12.49 0.58 1.85
N LYS A 8 -13.07 1.36 2.74
CA LYS A 8 -12.99 2.80 2.62
C LYS A 8 -11.56 3.29 2.78
N ILE A 9 -10.85 2.75 3.75
CA ILE A 9 -9.46 3.12 3.98
C ILE A 9 -8.61 2.78 2.76
N TYR A 10 -8.81 1.58 2.23
CA TYR A 10 -8.07 1.16 1.05
C TYR A 10 -8.35 2.09 -0.13
N HIS A 11 -9.60 2.43 -0.33
CA HIS A 11 -9.99 3.29 -1.43
C HIS A 11 -9.37 4.69 -1.26
N ASP A 12 -9.42 5.24 -0.06
CA ASP A 12 -8.87 6.56 0.18
C ASP A 12 -7.36 6.58 -0.06
N LEU A 13 -6.67 5.55 0.42
CA LEU A 13 -5.22 5.47 0.22
C LEU A 13 -4.88 5.31 -1.25
N TRP A 14 -5.66 4.52 -1.95
CA TRP A 14 -5.42 4.29 -3.36
C TRP A 14 -5.63 5.56 -4.16
N GLU A 15 -6.68 6.29 -3.85
CA GLU A 15 -6.98 7.54 -4.53
C GLU A 15 -5.86 8.54 -4.33
N HIS A 16 -5.36 8.64 -3.12
CA HIS A 16 -4.26 9.55 -2.84
C HIS A 16 -2.99 9.11 -3.55
N THR A 17 -2.77 7.82 -3.61
CA THR A 17 -1.62 7.26 -4.29
C THR A 17 -1.64 7.59 -5.78
N GLU A 18 -2.80 7.43 -6.39
CA GLU A 18 -2.96 7.78 -7.81
C GLU A 18 -2.68 9.25 -8.04
N HIS A 19 -3.15 10.07 -7.11
CA HIS A 19 -2.93 11.51 -7.21
C HIS A 19 -1.44 11.83 -7.18
N LEU A 20 -0.70 11.18 -6.30
CA LEU A 20 0.73 11.39 -6.21
C LEU A 20 1.44 10.96 -7.49
N LEU A 21 1.00 9.86 -8.05
CA LEU A 21 1.59 9.37 -9.29
C LEU A 21 1.35 10.31 -10.45
N GLU A 22 0.21 10.96 -10.45
CA GLU A 22 -0.14 11.86 -11.53
C GLU A 22 0.51 13.23 -11.39
N GLU A 23 0.64 13.71 -10.17
CA GLU A 23 1.11 15.06 -9.92
C GLU A 23 2.62 15.19 -9.95
N HIS A 24 3.30 14.13 -9.59
CA HIS A 24 4.75 14.18 -9.49
C HIS A 24 5.37 13.36 -10.58
N ASP A 25 6.43 13.89 -11.14
CA ASP A 25 7.15 13.20 -12.19
C ASP A 25 8.19 12.29 -11.56
N VAL A 26 7.71 11.26 -10.89
CA VAL A 26 8.58 10.32 -10.20
C VAL A 26 8.25 8.92 -10.65
N PRO A 27 9.22 8.01 -10.55
CA PRO A 27 8.95 6.62 -10.90
C PRO A 27 7.93 6.01 -9.94
N VAL A 28 7.16 5.07 -10.48
CA VAL A 28 6.19 4.35 -9.66
C VAL A 28 6.86 3.69 -8.47
N GLU A 29 8.08 3.19 -8.67
CA GLU A 29 8.81 2.54 -7.61
C GLU A 29 9.10 3.46 -6.44
N ALA A 30 9.26 4.76 -6.70
CA ALA A 30 9.50 5.70 -5.61
C ALA A 30 8.29 5.82 -4.72
N VAL A 31 7.11 5.88 -5.33
CA VAL A 31 5.87 5.95 -4.56
C VAL A 31 5.63 4.63 -3.83
N ALA A 32 5.80 3.52 -4.55
CA ALA A 32 5.58 2.20 -3.95
C ALA A 32 6.55 1.96 -2.80
N GLY A 33 7.80 2.33 -2.98
CA GLY A 33 8.79 2.16 -1.92
C GLY A 33 8.48 2.99 -0.70
N SER A 34 7.99 4.21 -0.93
CA SER A 34 7.61 5.08 0.18
C SER A 34 6.42 4.50 0.94
N LEU A 35 5.44 3.98 0.22
CA LEU A 35 4.30 3.34 0.86
C LEU A 35 4.73 2.15 1.69
N MET A 36 5.63 1.34 1.15
CA MET A 36 6.13 0.19 1.87
C MET A 36 6.86 0.61 3.14
N ALA A 37 7.68 1.64 3.04
CA ALA A 37 8.42 2.12 4.20
C ALA A 37 7.48 2.60 5.29
N ILE A 38 6.44 3.31 4.90
CA ILE A 38 5.45 3.78 5.86
C ILE A 38 4.74 2.60 6.51
N ALA A 39 4.32 1.64 5.70
CA ALA A 39 3.64 0.46 6.21
C ALA A 39 4.51 -0.31 7.19
N MET A 40 5.79 -0.48 6.86
CA MET A 40 6.70 -1.19 7.73
C MET A 40 6.89 -0.48 9.06
N ARG A 41 6.94 0.84 9.03
CA ARG A 41 7.06 1.61 10.25
C ARG A 41 5.85 1.44 11.15
N LEU A 42 4.67 1.45 10.54
CA LEU A 42 3.44 1.27 11.31
C LEU A 42 3.40 -0.10 11.95
N TYR A 43 3.77 -1.13 11.20
CA TYR A 43 3.82 -2.47 11.76
C TYR A 43 4.83 -2.56 12.89
N LYS A 44 6.02 -2.05 12.65
CA LYS A 44 7.09 -2.17 13.64
C LYS A 44 6.76 -1.42 14.91
N SER A 45 6.02 -0.32 14.80
CA SER A 45 5.65 0.46 15.96
C SER A 45 4.57 -0.20 16.81
N ASN A 46 3.81 -1.11 16.22
CA ASN A 46 2.63 -1.65 16.89
C ASN A 46 2.66 -3.15 17.13
N LEU A 47 3.64 -3.85 16.59
CA LEU A 47 3.71 -5.29 16.71
C LEU A 47 4.96 -5.70 17.45
N SER A 48 4.87 -6.84 18.12
CA SER A 48 6.08 -7.46 18.67
C SER A 48 6.98 -7.87 17.51
N GLU A 49 8.24 -8.12 17.84
CA GLU A 49 9.18 -8.54 16.80
C GLU A 49 8.73 -9.85 16.15
N GLU A 50 8.21 -10.75 16.95
CA GLU A 50 7.74 -12.02 16.42
C GLU A 50 6.56 -11.83 15.45
N ASN A 51 5.59 -11.02 15.84
CA ASN A 51 4.43 -10.78 14.99
C ASN A 51 4.81 -9.97 13.77
N PHE A 52 5.74 -9.06 13.90
CA PHE A 52 6.22 -8.28 12.77
C PHE A 52 6.85 -9.20 11.73
N ASN A 53 7.64 -10.15 12.17
CA ASN A 53 8.26 -11.10 11.25
C ASN A 53 7.23 -11.99 10.58
N LYS A 54 6.19 -12.36 11.31
CA LYS A 54 5.13 -13.17 10.73
C LYS A 54 4.37 -12.41 9.65
N ILE A 55 4.08 -11.15 9.90
CA ILE A 55 3.33 -10.37 8.91
C ILE A 55 4.18 -10.15 7.67
N LYS A 56 5.49 -9.98 7.83
CA LYS A 56 6.38 -9.84 6.69
C LYS A 56 6.34 -11.08 5.81
N GLU A 57 6.32 -12.25 6.43
CA GLU A 57 6.24 -13.49 5.68
C GLU A 57 4.93 -13.59 4.90
N VAL A 58 3.84 -13.23 5.55
CA VAL A 58 2.55 -13.26 4.90
C VAL A 58 2.54 -12.31 3.70
N ILE A 59 3.09 -11.14 3.86
CA ILE A 59 3.12 -10.16 2.78
C ILE A 59 3.94 -10.68 1.61
N MET A 60 5.10 -11.25 1.90
CA MET A 60 5.96 -11.75 0.84
C MET A 60 5.35 -12.91 0.08
N ASP A 61 4.51 -13.68 0.76
CA ASP A 61 3.86 -14.82 0.15
C ASP A 61 2.53 -14.48 -0.51
N THR A 62 2.06 -13.26 -0.29
CA THR A 62 0.76 -12.87 -0.84
C THR A 62 0.90 -12.56 -2.33
N ASP A 63 0.00 -13.15 -3.09
CA ASP A 63 -0.05 -12.96 -4.52
C ASP A 63 -1.07 -11.87 -4.82
N VAL A 64 -0.65 -10.84 -5.53
CA VAL A 64 -1.56 -9.76 -5.87
C VAL A 64 -1.54 -9.55 -7.38
N GLU A 65 -2.66 -9.06 -7.87
CA GLU A 65 -2.75 -8.78 -9.30
C GLU A 65 -2.14 -7.42 -9.59
N PRO A 66 -1.46 -7.28 -10.72
CA PRO A 66 -0.87 -5.99 -11.03
C PRO A 66 -1.94 -4.93 -11.19
N TYR A 67 -1.56 -3.71 -10.83
CA TYR A 67 -2.42 -2.57 -11.03
C TYR A 67 -2.54 -2.29 -12.52
N LYS A 68 -3.77 -2.12 -12.97
CA LYS A 68 -4.01 -1.80 -14.36
C LYS A 68 -4.53 -0.39 -14.45
N LYS A 69 -3.81 0.44 -15.15
CA LYS A 69 -4.24 1.81 -15.32
C LYS A 69 -5.38 1.85 -16.31
N PRO A 70 -6.42 2.59 -16.01
CA PRO A 70 -7.51 2.72 -16.96
C PRO A 70 -7.13 3.50 -18.19
N ARG A 71 -6.09 4.32 -18.10
CA ARG A 71 -5.61 5.05 -19.26
C ARG A 71 -4.15 4.80 -19.43
N LEU A 72 -3.76 4.92 -20.67
CA LEU A 72 -2.36 4.80 -21.01
C LEU A 72 -1.74 6.17 -21.14
N HIS A 73 -0.48 6.22 -20.86
CA HIS A 73 0.27 7.46 -20.99
C HIS A 73 1.35 7.31 -22.00
#